data_7adc9598f5b014860d85b559c23b9089
#
_entry.id   7adc9598f5b014860d85b559c23b9089
#
_cell.length_a   1.000
_cell.length_b   1.000
_cell.length_c   1.000
_cell.angle_alpha   90.00
_cell.angle_beta   90.00
_cell.angle_gamma   90.00
#
_symmetry.space_group_name_H-M   'P 1'
#
loop_
_entity.id
_entity.type
_entity.pdbx_description
1 polymer ?
#
loop_
_entity_poly.entity_id
_entity_poly.type
_entity_poly.pdbx_seq_one_letter_code
_entity_poly.pdbx_strand_id
1 'polypeptide(L)'
;MAKQVPLISSGNKGPLGVLHLPRFWQKVLLAAKGQLADGYPDCGGGYDQMVLDALKLNKDTTLAYLRQNLPSYPQFEKWILQQRGGSIPKAEIDAINAAIAGYNHADDTRKEILAAAGIPDNGSIKDAVHLNQLDDWTAFHTALKG
;
A
#
# COMPACT_ATOMS: atom_id res chain seq x y z
N MET A 1 2.17 7.52 21.39
CA MET A 1 1.63 6.20 21.01
C MET A 1 2.67 5.37 20.29
N ALA A 2 2.62 4.07 20.46
CA ALA A 2 3.55 3.17 19.80
C ALA A 2 3.37 3.21 18.28
N LYS A 3 4.47 3.05 17.56
CA LYS A 3 4.42 2.96 16.10
C LYS A 3 3.85 1.61 15.68
N GLN A 4 3.19 1.60 14.54
CA GLN A 4 2.49 0.43 14.03
C GLN A 4 3.00 0.03 12.65
N VAL A 5 3.18 -1.28 12.46
CA VAL A 5 3.45 -1.86 11.14
C VAL A 5 2.12 -1.87 10.37
N PRO A 6 2.09 -1.38 9.11
CA PRO A 6 0.85 -1.43 8.33
C PRO A 6 0.56 -2.87 7.93
N LEU A 7 -0.53 -3.43 8.45
CA LEU A 7 -0.89 -4.84 8.19
C LEU A 7 -1.98 -5.00 7.14
N ILE A 8 -2.50 -3.92 6.57
CA ILE A 8 -3.38 -4.03 5.42
C ILE A 8 -2.52 -4.41 4.22
N SER A 9 -2.83 -5.53 3.58
CA SER A 9 -2.08 -6.04 2.43
C SER A 9 -2.35 -5.21 1.18
N SER A 10 -1.37 -5.17 0.29
CA SER A 10 -1.56 -4.65 -1.07
C SER A 10 -2.58 -5.47 -1.88
N GLY A 11 -2.87 -6.70 -1.45
CA GLY A 11 -3.91 -7.54 -2.05
C GLY A 11 -5.32 -7.22 -1.58
N ASN A 12 -5.50 -6.27 -0.67
CA ASN A 12 -6.82 -5.87 -0.19
C ASN A 12 -7.38 -4.73 -1.02
N LYS A 13 -8.70 -4.73 -1.15
CA LYS A 13 -9.44 -3.67 -1.85
C LYS A 13 -10.72 -3.34 -1.07
N GLY A 14 -11.20 -2.11 -1.23
CA GLY A 14 -12.47 -1.69 -0.66
C GLY A 14 -13.60 -1.74 -1.68
N PRO A 15 -14.72 -1.04 -1.39
CA PRO A 15 -15.90 -1.03 -2.29
C PRO A 15 -15.61 -0.54 -3.71
N LEU A 16 -14.68 0.41 -3.89
CA LEU A 16 -14.29 0.88 -5.23
C LEU A 16 -13.59 -0.21 -6.04
N GLY A 17 -12.99 -1.20 -5.38
CA GLY A 17 -12.37 -2.34 -6.03
C GLY A 17 -10.90 -2.17 -6.38
N VAL A 18 -10.21 -1.15 -5.87
CA VAL A 18 -8.81 -0.86 -6.20
C VAL A 18 -7.88 -1.51 -5.19
N LEU A 19 -7.03 -2.43 -5.65
CA LEU A 19 -6.01 -3.08 -4.81
C LEU A 19 -4.99 -2.06 -4.31
N HIS A 20 -4.41 -2.32 -3.15
CA HIS A 20 -3.39 -1.51 -2.49
C HIS A 20 -3.91 -0.20 -1.90
N LEU A 21 -5.00 0.35 -2.41
CA LEU A 21 -5.51 1.64 -1.97
C LEU A 21 -5.79 1.70 -0.46
N PRO A 22 -6.40 0.66 0.17
CA PRO A 22 -6.56 0.67 1.63
C PRO A 22 -5.25 0.72 2.40
N ARG A 23 -4.20 0.04 1.91
CA ARG A 23 -2.87 0.08 2.52
C ARG A 23 -2.25 1.48 2.40
N PHE A 24 -2.34 2.10 1.24
CA PHE A 24 -1.86 3.46 1.04
C PHE A 24 -2.52 4.42 2.03
N TRP A 25 -3.84 4.37 2.13
CA TRP A 25 -4.61 5.16 3.08
C TRP A 25 -4.11 4.95 4.52
N GLN A 26 -3.95 3.69 4.94
CA GLN A 26 -3.49 3.36 6.29
C GLN A 26 -2.10 3.95 6.57
N LYS A 27 -1.16 3.80 5.63
CA LYS A 27 0.21 4.31 5.81
C LYS A 27 0.23 5.82 5.95
N VAL A 28 -0.51 6.53 5.12
CA VAL A 28 -0.54 8.00 5.17
C VAL A 28 -1.15 8.49 6.49
N LEU A 29 -2.24 7.88 6.93
CA LEU A 29 -2.87 8.27 8.20
C LEU A 29 -1.96 7.98 9.39
N LEU A 30 -1.33 6.80 9.42
CA LEU A 30 -0.38 6.48 10.49
C LEU A 30 0.78 7.47 10.53
N ALA A 31 1.34 7.81 9.37
CA ALA A 31 2.44 8.77 9.28
C ALA A 31 2.00 10.17 9.74
N ALA A 32 0.79 10.58 9.38
CA ALA A 32 0.24 11.88 9.79
C ALA A 32 0.13 12.01 11.30
N LYS A 33 -0.04 10.89 12.02
CA LYS A 33 -0.12 10.85 13.48
C LYS A 33 1.21 10.46 14.14
N GLY A 34 2.29 10.34 13.38
CA GLY A 34 3.57 9.90 13.91
C GLY A 34 3.61 8.47 14.39
N GLN A 35 2.71 7.62 13.88
CA GLN A 35 2.55 6.24 14.34
C GLN A 35 2.95 5.18 13.31
N LEU A 36 3.48 5.58 12.16
CA LEU A 36 3.96 4.61 11.17
C LEU A 36 5.31 4.04 11.61
N ALA A 37 5.45 2.73 11.58
CA ALA A 37 6.71 2.05 11.93
C ALA A 37 7.86 2.55 11.05
N ASP A 38 9.06 2.52 11.60
CA ASP A 38 10.27 2.92 10.88
C ASP A 38 10.51 1.97 9.69
N GLY A 39 11.09 2.50 8.62
CA GLY A 39 11.36 1.74 7.41
C GLY A 39 10.22 1.72 6.40
N TYR A 40 9.08 2.31 6.73
CA TYR A 40 7.93 2.42 5.83
C TYR A 40 7.77 3.86 5.37
N PRO A 41 7.85 4.14 4.06
CA PRO A 41 7.47 5.46 3.55
C PRO A 41 5.95 5.58 3.56
N ASP A 42 5.42 6.76 3.85
CA ASP A 42 3.97 7.00 3.78
C ASP A 42 3.49 6.98 2.32
N CYS A 43 4.33 7.44 1.39
CA CYS A 43 4.06 7.37 -0.04
C CYS A 43 5.36 7.08 -0.78
N GLY A 44 5.61 5.80 -1.04
CA GLY A 44 6.80 5.35 -1.74
C GLY A 44 6.71 5.47 -3.25
N GLY A 45 7.83 5.23 -3.93
CA GLY A 45 7.91 5.26 -5.39
C GLY A 45 7.44 3.99 -6.08
N GLY A 46 7.03 2.95 -5.33
CA GLY A 46 6.53 1.69 -5.87
C GLY A 46 5.02 1.70 -6.04
N TYR A 47 4.33 0.80 -5.33
CA TYR A 47 2.87 0.65 -5.44
C TYR A 47 2.11 1.94 -5.12
N ASP A 48 2.56 2.73 -4.15
CA ASP A 48 1.86 3.96 -3.79
C ASP A 48 1.77 4.90 -5.00
N GLN A 49 2.90 5.14 -5.65
CA GLN A 49 2.94 6.00 -6.84
C GLN A 49 2.19 5.37 -8.01
N MET A 50 2.32 4.06 -8.18
CA MET A 50 1.60 3.34 -9.24
C MET A 50 0.09 3.53 -9.15
N VAL A 51 -0.47 3.42 -7.93
CA VAL A 51 -1.91 3.58 -7.72
C VAL A 51 -2.34 5.04 -7.96
N LEU A 52 -1.58 6.00 -7.46
CA LEU A 52 -1.88 7.42 -7.69
C LEU A 52 -1.87 7.78 -9.17
N ASP A 53 -0.83 7.35 -9.89
CA ASP A 53 -0.71 7.60 -11.32
C ASP A 53 -1.85 6.94 -12.10
N ALA A 54 -2.14 5.69 -11.78
CA ALA A 54 -3.19 4.93 -12.46
C ALA A 54 -4.58 5.51 -12.21
N LEU A 55 -4.84 6.03 -11.02
CA LEU A 55 -6.08 6.72 -10.68
C LEU A 55 -6.10 8.17 -11.16
N LYS A 56 -5.00 8.64 -11.77
CA LYS A 56 -4.87 10.02 -12.27
C LYS A 56 -5.07 11.05 -11.16
N LEU A 57 -4.55 10.74 -9.97
CA LEU A 57 -4.60 11.62 -8.82
C LEU A 57 -3.29 12.40 -8.68
N ASN A 58 -3.39 13.67 -8.30
CA ASN A 58 -2.22 14.46 -7.97
C ASN A 58 -1.70 14.04 -6.59
N LYS A 59 -0.42 13.69 -6.50
CA LYS A 59 0.20 13.21 -5.27
C LYS A 59 0.08 14.23 -4.13
N ASP A 60 0.49 15.45 -4.38
CA ASP A 60 0.52 16.48 -3.32
C ASP A 60 -0.88 16.80 -2.82
N THR A 61 -1.85 16.92 -3.71
CA THR A 61 -3.25 17.17 -3.36
C THR A 61 -3.82 16.02 -2.55
N THR A 62 -3.55 14.79 -2.96
CA THR A 62 -4.07 13.59 -2.28
C THR A 62 -3.47 13.46 -0.88
N LEU A 63 -2.15 13.65 -0.74
CA LEU A 63 -1.49 13.60 0.57
C LEU A 63 -1.99 14.71 1.48
N ALA A 64 -2.15 15.93 0.96
CA ALA A 64 -2.68 17.04 1.74
C ALA A 64 -4.08 16.75 2.27
N TYR A 65 -4.96 16.22 1.41
CA TYR A 65 -6.31 15.83 1.83
C TYR A 65 -6.28 14.80 2.96
N LEU A 66 -5.52 13.73 2.79
CA LEU A 66 -5.44 12.66 3.78
C LEU A 66 -4.88 13.15 5.12
N ARG A 67 -3.79 13.92 5.06
CA ARG A 67 -3.11 14.41 6.26
C ARG A 67 -3.94 15.42 7.04
N GLN A 68 -4.66 16.29 6.35
CA GLN A 68 -5.43 17.36 6.98
C GLN A 68 -6.77 16.88 7.50
N ASN A 69 -7.41 15.95 6.81
CA ASN A 69 -8.79 15.54 7.14
C ASN A 69 -8.86 14.22 7.88
N LEU A 70 -7.84 13.37 7.80
CA LEU A 70 -7.83 12.03 8.42
C LEU A 70 -9.15 11.29 8.16
N PRO A 71 -9.56 11.14 6.87
CA PRO A 71 -10.85 10.57 6.54
C PRO A 71 -10.91 9.08 6.87
N SER A 72 -12.12 8.57 7.09
CA SER A 72 -12.33 7.13 7.05
C SER A 72 -12.03 6.62 5.64
N TYR A 73 -11.82 5.30 5.50
CA TYR A 73 -11.52 4.76 4.19
C TYR A 73 -12.66 4.98 3.17
N PRO A 74 -13.94 4.74 3.52
CA PRO A 74 -15.04 5.06 2.59
C PRO A 74 -15.11 6.53 2.20
N GLN A 75 -14.79 7.45 3.12
CA GLN A 75 -14.72 8.88 2.81
C GLN A 75 -13.62 9.17 1.80
N PHE A 76 -12.48 8.50 1.92
CA PHE A 76 -11.38 8.63 0.97
C PHE A 76 -11.79 8.17 -0.43
N GLU A 77 -12.45 7.01 -0.53
CA GLU A 77 -12.95 6.54 -1.83
C GLU A 77 -13.94 7.53 -2.46
N LYS A 78 -14.82 8.10 -1.64
CA LYS A 78 -15.77 9.12 -2.12
C LYS A 78 -15.05 10.36 -2.63
N TRP A 79 -14.00 10.80 -1.93
CA TRP A 79 -13.19 11.93 -2.37
C TRP A 79 -12.52 11.65 -3.72
N ILE A 80 -11.97 10.43 -3.89
CA ILE A 80 -11.36 10.01 -5.16
C ILE A 80 -12.38 10.10 -6.29
N LEU A 81 -13.58 9.58 -6.08
CA LEU A 81 -14.64 9.65 -7.08
C LEU A 81 -14.97 11.10 -7.44
N GLN A 82 -15.01 12.01 -6.48
CA GLN A 82 -15.23 13.43 -6.73
C GLN A 82 -14.11 14.00 -7.62
N GLN A 83 -12.87 13.64 -7.38
CA GLN A 83 -11.72 14.07 -8.21
C GLN A 83 -11.82 13.53 -9.63
N ARG A 84 -12.49 12.40 -9.83
CA ARG A 84 -12.64 11.74 -11.12
C ARG A 84 -13.99 11.99 -11.80
N GLY A 85 -14.72 12.99 -11.34
CA GLY A 85 -15.99 13.38 -11.96
C GLY A 85 -17.18 12.50 -11.60
N GLY A 86 -17.07 11.70 -10.54
CA GLY A 86 -18.16 10.92 -9.98
C GLY A 86 -18.08 9.41 -10.21
N SER A 87 -17.27 8.96 -11.16
CA SER A 87 -17.13 7.53 -11.45
C SER A 87 -15.78 7.20 -12.09
N ILE A 88 -15.38 5.94 -11.99
CA ILE A 88 -14.18 5.40 -12.64
C ILE A 88 -14.61 4.18 -13.43
N PRO A 89 -14.29 4.10 -14.75
CA PRO A 89 -14.66 2.94 -15.56
C PRO A 89 -14.10 1.64 -14.97
N LYS A 90 -14.89 0.57 -15.00
CA LYS A 90 -14.47 -0.74 -14.51
C LYS A 90 -13.20 -1.24 -15.21
N ALA A 91 -13.08 -1.01 -16.51
CA ALA A 91 -11.90 -1.42 -17.27
C ALA A 91 -10.62 -0.76 -16.74
N GLU A 92 -10.70 0.50 -16.30
CA GLU A 92 -9.58 1.21 -15.70
C GLU A 92 -9.18 0.56 -14.37
N ILE A 93 -10.16 0.25 -13.52
CA ILE A 93 -9.93 -0.44 -12.24
C ILE A 93 -9.32 -1.83 -12.47
N ASP A 94 -9.84 -2.58 -13.42
CA ASP A 94 -9.32 -3.91 -13.76
C ASP A 94 -7.86 -3.84 -14.21
N ALA A 95 -7.50 -2.82 -15.01
CA ALA A 95 -6.12 -2.62 -15.46
C ALA A 95 -5.18 -2.28 -14.30
N ILE A 96 -5.62 -1.44 -13.36
CA ILE A 96 -4.85 -1.11 -12.16
C ILE A 96 -4.59 -2.39 -11.35
N ASN A 97 -5.62 -3.17 -11.12
CA ASN A 97 -5.52 -4.38 -10.31
C ASN A 97 -4.62 -5.43 -10.96
N ALA A 98 -4.69 -5.57 -12.28
CA ALA A 98 -3.81 -6.48 -13.01
C ALA A 98 -2.34 -6.06 -12.87
N ALA A 99 -2.06 -4.76 -12.96
CA ALA A 99 -0.71 -4.25 -12.79
C ALA A 99 -0.16 -4.48 -11.38
N ILE A 100 -0.98 -4.29 -10.35
CA ILE A 100 -0.57 -4.52 -8.97
C ILE A 100 -0.34 -6.01 -8.71
N ALA A 101 -1.28 -6.86 -9.10
CA ALA A 101 -1.18 -8.30 -8.85
C ALA A 101 -0.03 -8.94 -9.63
N GLY A 102 0.30 -8.40 -10.79
CA GLY A 102 1.35 -8.94 -11.65
C GLY A 102 2.75 -8.37 -11.39
N TYR A 103 2.89 -7.43 -10.48
CA TYR A 103 4.19 -6.80 -10.22
C TYR A 103 5.07 -7.69 -9.35
N ASN A 104 6.31 -7.91 -9.80
CA ASN A 104 7.32 -8.65 -9.04
C ASN A 104 8.35 -7.66 -8.49
N HIS A 105 8.83 -7.90 -7.28
CA HIS A 105 9.95 -7.13 -6.73
C HIS A 105 11.24 -7.41 -7.51
N ALA A 106 12.15 -6.43 -7.52
CA ALA A 106 13.51 -6.62 -7.99
C ALA A 106 14.20 -7.72 -7.16
N ASP A 107 15.19 -8.38 -7.78
CA ASP A 107 15.89 -9.51 -7.16
C ASP A 107 16.48 -9.16 -5.79
N ASP A 108 17.11 -8.00 -5.67
CA ASP A 108 17.74 -7.59 -4.40
C ASP A 108 16.70 -7.41 -3.29
N THR A 109 15.57 -6.77 -3.60
CA THR A 109 14.48 -6.59 -2.63
C THR A 109 13.90 -7.93 -2.21
N ARG A 110 13.65 -8.83 -3.19
CA ARG A 110 13.13 -10.16 -2.90
C ARG A 110 14.08 -10.94 -1.96
N LYS A 111 15.37 -10.91 -2.27
CA LYS A 111 16.37 -11.62 -1.47
C LYS A 111 16.43 -11.11 -0.04
N GLU A 112 16.38 -9.80 0.15
CA GLU A 112 16.38 -9.19 1.48
C GLU A 112 15.17 -9.63 2.31
N ILE A 113 13.98 -9.58 1.70
CA ILE A 113 12.73 -9.94 2.38
C ILE A 113 12.74 -11.41 2.78
N LEU A 114 13.10 -12.30 1.85
CA LEU A 114 13.10 -13.74 2.11
C LEU A 114 14.17 -14.11 3.15
N ALA A 115 15.34 -13.49 3.09
CA ALA A 115 16.39 -13.74 4.09
C ALA A 115 15.93 -13.32 5.49
N ALA A 116 15.31 -12.16 5.63
CA ALA A 116 14.79 -11.67 6.90
C ALA A 116 13.67 -12.58 7.45
N ALA A 117 12.88 -13.17 6.57
CA ALA A 117 11.79 -14.08 6.94
C ALA A 117 12.29 -15.52 7.19
N GLY A 118 13.54 -15.82 6.88
CA GLY A 118 14.08 -17.18 7.02
C GLY A 118 13.57 -18.16 5.99
N ILE A 119 13.18 -17.69 4.81
CA ILE A 119 12.61 -18.50 3.73
C ILE A 119 13.61 -18.59 2.57
N PRO A 120 13.86 -19.81 2.03
CA PRO A 120 14.77 -19.95 0.91
C PRO A 120 14.24 -19.28 -0.36
N ASP A 121 15.14 -18.67 -1.12
CA ASP A 121 14.81 -18.04 -2.41
C ASP A 121 14.84 -19.08 -3.52
N ASN A 122 13.76 -19.83 -3.66
CA ASN A 122 13.63 -20.92 -4.62
C ASN A 122 12.68 -20.60 -5.79
N GLY A 123 12.29 -19.33 -5.94
CA GLY A 123 11.42 -18.90 -7.02
C GLY A 123 9.92 -19.10 -6.77
N SER A 124 9.53 -19.61 -5.59
CA SER A 124 8.11 -19.84 -5.28
C SER A 124 7.35 -18.55 -4.98
N ILE A 125 8.03 -17.53 -4.46
CA ILE A 125 7.42 -16.24 -4.10
C ILE A 125 8.22 -15.13 -4.79
N LYS A 126 7.60 -14.46 -5.76
CA LYS A 126 8.23 -13.37 -6.52
C LYS A 126 7.38 -12.11 -6.53
N ASP A 127 6.08 -12.23 -6.40
CA ASP A 127 5.17 -11.09 -6.50
C ASP A 127 5.27 -10.18 -5.29
N ALA A 128 5.18 -8.89 -5.55
CA ALA A 128 5.35 -7.88 -4.51
C ALA A 128 4.25 -7.94 -3.45
N VAL A 129 3.03 -8.36 -3.81
CA VAL A 129 1.94 -8.47 -2.82
C VAL A 129 2.31 -9.44 -1.70
N HIS A 130 2.74 -10.66 -2.03
CA HIS A 130 3.09 -11.66 -1.03
C HIS A 130 4.41 -11.35 -0.32
N LEU A 131 5.38 -10.81 -1.04
CA LEU A 131 6.65 -10.40 -0.42
C LEU A 131 6.44 -9.27 0.59
N ASN A 132 5.61 -8.30 0.27
CA ASN A 132 5.29 -7.22 1.20
C ASN A 132 4.55 -7.75 2.44
N GLN A 133 3.68 -8.74 2.27
CA GLN A 133 3.02 -9.39 3.40
C GLN A 133 4.04 -10.06 4.33
N LEU A 134 4.99 -10.82 3.78
CA LEU A 134 6.04 -11.44 4.57
C LEU A 134 6.89 -10.41 5.30
N ASP A 135 7.23 -9.32 4.64
CA ASP A 135 7.98 -8.23 5.24
C ASP A 135 7.23 -7.60 6.41
N ASP A 136 5.94 -7.34 6.23
CA ASP A 136 5.09 -6.80 7.29
C ASP A 136 5.01 -7.74 8.49
N TRP A 137 4.82 -9.03 8.24
CA TRP A 137 4.72 -10.03 9.30
C TRP A 137 6.03 -10.19 10.06
N THR A 138 7.17 -10.14 9.36
CA THR A 138 8.50 -10.17 9.98
C THR A 138 8.69 -8.92 10.84
N ALA A 139 8.38 -7.76 10.34
CA ALA A 139 8.48 -6.50 11.08
C ALA A 139 7.56 -6.48 12.30
N PHE A 140 6.33 -6.95 12.15
CA PHE A 140 5.37 -7.06 13.26
C PHE A 140 5.91 -7.98 14.36
N HIS A 141 6.39 -9.14 13.97
CA HIS A 141 6.94 -10.11 14.93
C HIS A 141 8.15 -9.55 15.68
N THR A 142 9.07 -8.90 14.96
CA THR A 142 10.24 -8.27 15.57
C THR A 142 9.82 -7.17 16.57
N ALA A 143 8.86 -6.34 16.22
CA ALA A 143 8.36 -5.29 17.10
C ALA A 143 7.69 -5.87 18.36
N LEU A 144 6.95 -6.97 18.21
CA LEU A 144 6.27 -7.62 19.32
C LEU A 144 7.26 -8.25 20.31
N LYS A 145 8.33 -8.83 19.81
CA LYS A 145 9.34 -9.43 20.67
C LYS A 145 10.17 -8.41 21.45
N GLY A 146 10.18 -7.19 21.01
CA GLY A 146 10.96 -6.12 21.60
C GLY A 146 12.37 -6.11 21.09
#